data_569b912a4f385357c695f4d064c64be2
#
_entry.id   569b912a4f385357c695f4d064c64be2
#
_cell.length_a   1.000
_cell.length_b   1.000
_cell.length_c   1.000
_cell.angle_alpha   90.00
_cell.angle_beta   90.00
_cell.angle_gamma   90.00
#
_symmetry.space_group_name_H-M   'P 1'
#
loop_
_entity.id
_entity.type
_entity.pdbx_description
1 polymer ?
#
loop_
_entity_poly.entity_id
_entity_poly.type
_entity_poly.pdbx_seq_one_letter_code
_entity_poly.pdbx_strand_id
1 'polypeptide(L)'
;DWSSDVCSSDLQALWQKKLFHIDLNGQRGPKYDQDFVFGHGDLKSAFFLVDLLERYQYSGPKHFDYKPVRTDDDSGVWASATSNMRMYLILKERAAAFRQDPRVIEAMKNSNTPGLTEPTMAPGETWKDLAKDSFDPDEAGQRGYGYEVLDQLAMEHLMGVTV
;
A
#
# COMPACT_ATOMS: atom_id res chain seq x y z
N ASP A 1 10.76 -6.40 7.43
CA ASP A 1 10.13 -5.08 7.38
C ASP A 1 8.61 -5.24 7.52
N TRP A 2 8.07 -4.79 8.63
CA TRP A 2 6.64 -4.99 8.98
C TRP A 2 5.69 -4.28 8.02
N SER A 3 6.11 -3.20 7.40
CA SER A 3 5.32 -2.45 6.44
C SER A 3 5.06 -3.23 5.14
N SER A 4 5.98 -4.11 4.75
CA SER A 4 5.81 -4.95 3.57
C SER A 4 4.84 -6.12 3.82
N ASP A 5 4.79 -6.64 5.04
CA ASP A 5 3.93 -7.78 5.39
C ASP A 5 2.45 -7.38 5.49
N VAL A 6 2.16 -6.18 5.98
CA VAL A 6 0.76 -5.67 6.04
C VAL A 6 0.19 -5.53 4.64
N CYS A 7 0.92 -4.91 3.71
CA CYS A 7 0.45 -4.74 2.34
C CYS A 7 0.32 -6.07 1.57
N SER A 8 1.14 -7.08 1.85
CA SER A 8 1.05 -8.36 1.15
C SER A 8 -0.15 -9.19 1.57
N SER A 9 -0.49 -9.23 2.86
CA SER A 9 -1.70 -9.90 3.35
C SER A 9 -2.98 -9.22 2.89
N ASP A 10 -3.01 -7.88 2.90
CA ASP A 10 -4.14 -7.09 2.40
C ASP A 10 -4.32 -7.29 0.89
N LEU A 11 -3.24 -7.30 0.13
CA LEU A 11 -3.26 -7.59 -1.31
C LEU A 11 -3.87 -8.96 -1.58
N GLN A 12 -3.44 -9.99 -0.86
CA GLN A 12 -3.97 -11.33 -1.03
C GLN A 12 -5.45 -11.43 -0.64
N ALA A 13 -5.85 -10.75 0.43
CA ALA A 13 -7.25 -10.69 0.85
C ALA A 13 -8.13 -9.96 -0.16
N LEU A 14 -7.65 -8.86 -0.72
CA LEU A 14 -8.32 -8.10 -1.80
C LEU A 14 -8.43 -8.93 -3.07
N TRP A 15 -7.35 -9.56 -3.50
CA TRP A 15 -7.33 -10.40 -4.69
C TRP A 15 -8.34 -11.55 -4.60
N GLN A 16 -8.42 -12.18 -3.43
CA GLN A 16 -9.38 -13.26 -3.19
C GLN A 16 -10.78 -12.77 -2.81
N LYS A 17 -11.02 -11.45 -2.79
CA LYS A 17 -12.29 -10.83 -2.36
C LYS A 17 -12.71 -11.24 -0.96
N LYS A 18 -11.75 -11.40 -0.06
CA LYS A 18 -11.93 -11.81 1.34
C LYS A 18 -11.59 -10.70 2.34
N LEU A 19 -11.32 -9.50 1.88
CA LEU A 19 -11.20 -8.33 2.76
C LEU A 19 -12.61 -7.80 3.04
N PHE A 20 -13.12 -8.08 4.22
CA PHE A 20 -14.49 -7.70 4.59
C PHE A 20 -14.55 -6.37 5.34
N HIS A 21 -13.45 -5.99 5.97
CA HIS A 21 -13.33 -4.80 6.81
C HIS A 21 -11.86 -4.44 6.95
N ILE A 22 -11.56 -3.16 7.12
CA ILE A 22 -10.21 -2.69 7.42
C ILE A 22 -10.27 -1.59 8.47
N ASP A 23 -9.40 -1.68 9.47
CA ASP A 23 -9.10 -0.62 10.41
C ASP A 23 -7.86 0.15 9.96
N LEU A 24 -7.96 1.46 10.01
CA LEU A 24 -6.94 2.40 9.56
C LEU A 24 -6.50 3.28 10.72
N ASN A 25 -5.23 3.23 11.04
CA ASN A 25 -4.61 4.12 12.02
C ASN A 25 -3.24 4.59 11.55
N GLY A 26 -2.65 5.50 12.29
CA GLY A 26 -1.26 5.92 12.12
C GLY A 26 -0.37 5.25 13.15
N GLN A 27 0.86 4.88 12.73
CA GLN A 27 1.82 4.20 13.60
C GLN A 27 3.26 4.56 13.24
N ARG A 28 4.13 4.54 14.24
CA ARG A 28 5.59 4.65 14.06
C ARG A 28 6.27 3.36 14.51
N GLY A 29 6.83 2.63 13.54
CA GLY A 29 7.52 1.38 13.80
C GLY A 29 6.59 0.24 14.23
N PRO A 30 7.14 -0.96 14.45
CA PRO A 30 6.36 -2.19 14.56
C PRO A 30 5.87 -2.50 15.99
N LYS A 31 6.18 -1.67 16.98
CA LYS A 31 5.85 -1.96 18.37
C LYS A 31 4.65 -1.17 18.83
N TYR A 32 3.73 -1.90 19.47
CA TYR A 32 2.52 -1.39 20.10
C TYR A 32 1.54 -0.78 19.10
N ASP A 33 0.29 -0.98 19.35
CA ASP A 33 -0.80 -0.28 18.70
C ASP A 33 -0.86 1.17 19.23
N GLN A 34 -0.51 2.12 18.37
CA GLN A 34 -0.31 3.51 18.80
C GLN A 34 -1.54 4.38 18.52
N ASP A 35 -2.44 3.92 17.68
CA ASP A 35 -3.73 4.54 17.35
C ASP A 35 -3.63 6.04 17.01
N PHE A 36 -2.58 6.42 16.24
CA PHE A 36 -2.47 7.79 15.75
C PHE A 36 -3.50 8.07 14.66
N VAL A 37 -3.73 9.34 14.38
CA VAL A 37 -4.48 9.75 13.20
C VAL A 37 -3.88 9.11 11.94
N PHE A 38 -4.72 8.55 11.09
CA PHE A 38 -4.32 7.86 9.87
C PHE A 38 -3.35 8.70 9.03
N GLY A 39 -2.28 8.08 8.55
CA GLY A 39 -1.21 8.74 7.83
C GLY A 39 -0.18 9.48 8.71
N HIS A 40 -0.41 9.60 10.02
CA HIS A 40 0.57 10.15 10.94
C HIS A 40 1.55 9.05 11.38
N GLY A 41 2.83 9.35 11.25
CA GLY A 41 3.90 8.39 11.56
C GLY A 41 4.55 7.82 10.31
N ASP A 42 3.84 7.08 9.48
CA ASP A 42 4.32 6.57 8.20
C ASP A 42 3.35 6.93 7.07
N LEU A 43 3.58 8.09 6.50
CA LEU A 43 2.74 8.63 5.42
C LEU A 43 2.87 7.82 4.11
N LYS A 44 4.06 7.31 3.81
CA LYS A 44 4.30 6.55 2.59
C LYS A 44 3.57 5.21 2.61
N SER A 45 3.61 4.50 3.73
CA SER A 45 2.86 3.25 3.88
C SER A 45 1.35 3.49 3.81
N ALA A 46 0.84 4.53 4.46
CA ALA A 46 -0.56 4.91 4.36
C ALA A 46 -0.97 5.24 2.91
N PHE A 47 -0.11 5.91 2.15
CA PHE A 47 -0.33 6.22 0.74
C PHE A 47 -0.46 4.95 -0.10
N PHE A 48 0.48 4.01 0.02
CA PHE A 48 0.43 2.76 -0.75
C PHE A 48 -0.75 1.87 -0.34
N LEU A 49 -1.13 1.87 0.94
CA LEU A 49 -2.34 1.17 1.37
C LEU A 49 -3.59 1.76 0.72
N VAL A 50 -3.74 3.08 0.71
CA VAL A 50 -4.87 3.73 0.03
C VAL A 50 -4.83 3.45 -1.47
N ASP A 51 -3.66 3.54 -2.12
CA ASP A 51 -3.50 3.19 -3.53
C ASP A 51 -3.96 1.76 -3.82
N LEU A 52 -3.59 0.81 -2.96
CA LEU A 52 -4.00 -0.58 -3.07
C LEU A 52 -5.52 -0.74 -2.99
N LEU A 53 -6.15 -0.17 -1.95
CA LEU A 53 -7.59 -0.23 -1.74
C LEU A 53 -8.38 0.36 -2.93
N GLU A 54 -7.93 1.49 -3.45
CA GLU A 54 -8.58 2.15 -4.58
C GLU A 54 -8.38 1.40 -5.90
N ARG A 55 -7.19 0.81 -6.14
CA ARG A 55 -6.94 -0.03 -7.32
C ARG A 55 -7.84 -1.25 -7.38
N TYR A 56 -8.06 -1.90 -6.24
CA TYR A 56 -8.93 -3.06 -6.14
C TYR A 56 -10.40 -2.69 -5.94
N GLN A 57 -10.74 -1.39 -5.99
CA GLN A 57 -12.11 -0.88 -5.84
C GLN A 57 -12.76 -1.41 -4.56
N TYR A 58 -12.01 -1.44 -3.47
CA TYR A 58 -12.50 -1.94 -2.21
C TYR A 58 -13.68 -1.09 -1.70
N SER A 59 -14.85 -1.69 -1.63
CA SER A 59 -16.11 -1.07 -1.23
C SER A 59 -16.56 -1.41 0.19
N GLY A 60 -15.78 -2.23 0.91
CA GLY A 60 -16.06 -2.59 2.30
C GLY A 60 -15.89 -1.41 3.27
N PRO A 61 -16.32 -1.61 4.52
CA PRO A 61 -16.15 -0.62 5.58
C PRO A 61 -14.68 -0.30 5.82
N LYS A 62 -14.42 0.98 6.07
CA LYS A 62 -13.12 1.51 6.48
C LYS A 62 -13.35 2.21 7.81
N HIS A 63 -12.82 1.68 8.87
CA HIS A 63 -12.87 2.31 10.19
C HIS A 63 -11.55 2.99 10.48
N PHE A 64 -11.59 4.01 11.30
CA PHE A 64 -10.40 4.66 11.80
C PHE A 64 -10.25 4.31 13.28
N ASP A 65 -9.36 3.36 13.56
CA ASP A 65 -8.99 2.98 14.91
C ASP A 65 -7.97 3.98 15.44
N TYR A 66 -8.49 5.05 16.00
CA TYR A 66 -7.69 6.16 16.49
C TYR A 66 -8.09 6.51 17.91
N LYS A 67 -7.11 6.84 18.72
CA LYS A 67 -7.31 7.18 20.12
C LYS A 67 -6.96 8.65 20.37
N PRO A 68 -7.94 9.50 20.75
CA PRO A 68 -7.64 10.87 21.11
C PRO A 68 -6.81 10.93 22.39
N VAL A 69 -5.99 11.98 22.54
CA VAL A 69 -5.24 12.20 23.78
C VAL A 69 -6.19 12.44 24.94
N ARG A 70 -5.83 11.97 26.12
CA ARG A 70 -6.71 12.02 27.33
C ARG A 70 -7.14 13.42 27.75
N THR A 71 -6.39 14.43 27.35
CA THR A 71 -6.64 15.85 27.68
C THR A 71 -7.43 16.56 26.60
N ASP A 72 -7.86 15.86 25.57
CA ASP A 72 -8.66 16.45 24.49
C ASP A 72 -10.07 16.77 24.98
N ASP A 73 -10.60 17.88 24.51
CA ASP A 73 -12.02 18.22 24.65
C ASP A 73 -12.84 17.66 23.50
N ASP A 74 -14.15 17.81 23.56
CA ASP A 74 -15.07 17.30 22.52
C ASP A 74 -14.72 17.86 21.14
N SER A 75 -14.29 19.11 21.07
CA SER A 75 -13.94 19.75 19.78
C SER A 75 -12.66 19.15 19.20
N GLY A 76 -11.67 18.85 20.01
CA GLY A 76 -10.42 18.17 19.63
C GLY A 76 -10.68 16.74 19.16
N VAL A 77 -11.55 16.00 19.84
CA VAL A 77 -11.95 14.64 19.42
C VAL A 77 -12.58 14.67 18.02
N TRP A 78 -13.53 15.58 17.78
CA TRP A 78 -14.15 15.70 16.46
C TRP A 78 -13.19 16.20 15.38
N ALA A 79 -12.28 17.11 15.71
CA ALA A 79 -11.26 17.57 14.77
C ALA A 79 -10.34 16.41 14.35
N SER A 80 -9.94 15.58 15.28
CA SER A 80 -9.09 14.40 15.02
C SER A 80 -9.83 13.34 14.21
N ALA A 81 -11.10 13.04 14.52
CA ALA A 81 -11.93 12.14 13.74
C ALA A 81 -12.06 12.63 12.29
N THR A 82 -12.33 13.93 12.09
CA THR A 82 -12.40 14.55 10.76
C THR A 82 -11.04 14.46 10.05
N SER A 83 -9.94 14.59 10.76
CA SER A 83 -8.58 14.52 10.21
C SER A 83 -8.28 13.14 9.62
N ASN A 84 -8.74 12.06 10.24
CA ASN A 84 -8.61 10.71 9.70
C ASN A 84 -9.27 10.59 8.32
N MET A 85 -10.54 10.99 8.23
CA MET A 85 -11.28 10.94 6.95
C MET A 85 -10.65 11.84 5.89
N ARG A 86 -10.26 13.06 6.27
CA ARG A 86 -9.61 14.01 5.38
C ARG A 86 -8.28 13.47 4.85
N MET A 87 -7.48 12.84 5.70
CA MET A 87 -6.21 12.24 5.28
C MET A 87 -6.44 11.14 4.24
N TYR A 88 -7.40 10.25 4.47
CA TYR A 88 -7.75 9.23 3.49
C TYR A 88 -8.13 9.84 2.13
N LEU A 89 -8.96 10.87 2.12
CA LEU A 89 -9.40 11.53 0.88
C LEU A 89 -8.25 12.22 0.15
N ILE A 90 -7.33 12.88 0.88
CA ILE A 90 -6.12 13.48 0.30
C ILE A 90 -5.25 12.38 -0.34
N LEU A 91 -5.00 11.29 0.36
CA LEU A 91 -4.18 10.20 -0.15
C LEU A 91 -4.84 9.50 -1.35
N LYS A 92 -6.15 9.37 -1.35
CA LYS A 92 -6.92 8.86 -2.49
C LYS A 92 -6.74 9.72 -3.75
N GLU A 93 -6.82 11.04 -3.61
CA GLU A 93 -6.59 11.98 -4.71
C GLU A 93 -5.14 11.87 -5.22
N ARG A 94 -4.16 11.83 -4.30
CA ARG A 94 -2.75 11.66 -4.64
C ARG A 94 -2.48 10.34 -5.33
N ALA A 95 -3.06 9.25 -4.87
CA ALA A 95 -2.94 7.92 -5.49
C ALA A 95 -3.53 7.89 -6.91
N ALA A 96 -4.64 8.58 -7.14
CA ALA A 96 -5.22 8.70 -8.49
C ALA A 96 -4.29 9.45 -9.44
N ALA A 97 -3.69 10.57 -9.00
CA ALA A 97 -2.71 11.33 -9.78
C ALA A 97 -1.42 10.51 -10.04
N PHE A 98 -0.91 9.83 -9.02
CA PHE A 98 0.27 8.95 -9.11
C PHE A 98 0.09 7.89 -10.20
N ARG A 99 -1.04 7.21 -10.23
CA ARG A 99 -1.31 6.17 -11.25
C ARG A 99 -1.45 6.69 -12.68
N GLN A 100 -1.70 7.97 -12.86
CA GLN A 100 -1.81 8.60 -14.18
C GLN A 100 -0.48 9.24 -14.64
N ASP A 101 0.51 9.34 -13.78
CA ASP A 101 1.81 9.90 -14.12
C ASP A 101 2.55 8.97 -15.11
N PRO A 102 2.93 9.45 -16.30
CA PRO A 102 3.66 8.64 -17.29
C PRO A 102 4.97 8.07 -16.74
N ARG A 103 5.65 8.80 -15.83
CA ARG A 103 6.89 8.35 -15.20
C ARG A 103 6.64 7.13 -14.29
N VAL A 104 5.53 7.16 -13.56
CA VAL A 104 5.10 6.03 -12.70
C VAL A 104 4.74 4.83 -13.57
N ILE A 105 3.98 5.03 -14.64
CA ILE A 105 3.59 3.97 -15.57
C ILE A 105 4.84 3.30 -16.16
N GLU A 106 5.82 4.09 -16.59
CA GLU A 106 7.08 3.55 -17.15
C GLU A 106 7.91 2.84 -16.07
N ALA A 107 8.03 3.40 -14.87
CA ALA A 107 8.74 2.77 -13.77
C ALA A 107 8.09 1.44 -13.35
N MET A 108 6.77 1.38 -13.29
CA MET A 108 6.03 0.14 -13.02
C MET A 108 6.23 -0.91 -14.12
N LYS A 109 6.25 -0.50 -15.38
CA LYS A 109 6.53 -1.40 -16.50
C LYS A 109 7.95 -1.98 -16.43
N ASN A 110 8.92 -1.16 -16.05
CA ASN A 110 10.32 -1.58 -15.91
C ASN A 110 10.56 -2.43 -14.66
N SER A 111 9.75 -2.28 -13.62
CA SER A 111 9.78 -3.13 -12.41
C SER A 111 9.09 -4.48 -12.63
N ASN A 112 8.17 -4.59 -13.57
CA ASN A 112 7.58 -5.84 -13.98
C ASN A 112 8.58 -6.63 -14.82
N THR A 113 9.42 -7.39 -14.16
CA THR A 113 10.41 -8.22 -14.83
C THR A 113 9.72 -9.35 -15.58
N PRO A 114 9.94 -9.50 -16.91
CA PRO A 114 9.45 -10.65 -17.65
C PRO A 114 9.96 -11.94 -16.96
N GLY A 115 9.07 -12.87 -16.62
CA GLY A 115 9.39 -14.11 -15.93
C GLY A 115 9.24 -14.07 -14.41
N LEU A 116 8.96 -12.91 -13.78
CA LEU A 116 8.41 -12.80 -12.44
C LEU A 116 6.88 -12.54 -12.48
N THR A 117 6.23 -12.99 -13.53
CA THR A 117 4.79 -13.15 -13.48
C THR A 117 4.46 -14.10 -12.34
N GLU A 118 3.49 -13.72 -11.52
CA GLU A 118 2.98 -14.59 -10.46
C GLU A 118 2.88 -16.02 -10.98
N PRO A 119 3.48 -17.01 -10.30
CA PRO A 119 3.37 -18.39 -10.72
C PRO A 119 1.90 -18.77 -10.67
N THR A 120 1.25 -18.74 -11.83
CA THR A 120 -0.13 -19.16 -11.97
C THR A 120 -0.15 -20.65 -12.22
N MET A 121 -0.72 -21.42 -11.31
CA MET A 121 -0.97 -22.82 -11.57
C MET A 121 -2.01 -22.95 -12.68
N ALA A 122 -1.68 -23.67 -13.73
CA ALA A 122 -2.66 -24.06 -14.72
C ALA A 122 -3.68 -25.04 -14.12
N PRO A 123 -4.90 -25.13 -14.67
CA PRO A 123 -5.87 -26.12 -14.21
C PRO A 123 -5.29 -27.55 -14.20
N GLY A 124 -5.23 -28.16 -13.02
CA GLY A 124 -4.67 -29.51 -12.83
C GLY A 124 -3.21 -29.57 -12.38
N GLU A 125 -2.51 -28.46 -12.37
CA GLU A 125 -1.17 -28.35 -11.78
C GLU A 125 -1.20 -28.31 -10.25
N THR A 126 -0.12 -28.74 -9.64
CA THR A 126 0.08 -28.72 -8.20
C THR A 126 1.30 -27.87 -7.84
N TRP A 127 1.43 -27.51 -6.56
CA TRP A 127 2.64 -26.83 -6.06
C TRP A 127 3.96 -27.54 -6.40
N LYS A 128 3.93 -28.87 -6.61
CA LYS A 128 5.09 -29.67 -7.02
C LYS A 128 5.52 -29.40 -8.44
N ASP A 129 4.59 -28.96 -9.25
CA ASP A 129 4.85 -28.59 -10.66
C ASP A 129 5.48 -27.19 -10.69
N LEU A 130 4.96 -26.23 -9.90
CA LEU A 130 5.60 -24.94 -9.70
C LEU A 130 7.03 -25.05 -9.17
N ALA A 131 7.29 -25.98 -8.24
CA ALA A 131 8.61 -26.18 -7.66
C ALA A 131 9.66 -26.73 -8.67
N LYS A 132 9.22 -27.12 -9.87
CA LYS A 132 10.12 -27.56 -10.95
C LYS A 132 10.58 -26.40 -11.83
N ASP A 133 9.91 -25.23 -11.75
CA ASP A 133 10.30 -24.07 -12.52
C ASP A 133 11.71 -23.64 -12.11
N SER A 134 12.59 -23.60 -13.07
CA SER A 134 13.98 -23.21 -12.82
C SER A 134 14.06 -21.69 -12.67
N PHE A 135 14.63 -21.27 -11.59
CA PHE A 135 14.95 -19.87 -11.28
C PHE A 135 16.46 -19.69 -11.38
N ASP A 136 16.91 -18.72 -12.17
CA ASP A 136 18.32 -18.32 -12.22
C ASP A 136 18.53 -17.13 -11.27
N PRO A 137 19.16 -17.33 -10.10
CA PRO A 137 19.38 -16.26 -9.13
C PRO A 137 20.37 -15.21 -9.62
N ASP A 138 21.30 -15.56 -10.49
CA ASP A 138 22.30 -14.62 -11.01
C ASP A 138 21.64 -13.69 -12.04
N GLU A 139 20.82 -14.22 -12.92
CA GLU A 139 20.03 -13.42 -13.85
C GLU A 139 19.06 -12.50 -13.10
N ALA A 140 18.38 -13.02 -12.09
CA ALA A 140 17.46 -12.22 -11.27
C ALA A 140 18.21 -11.12 -10.49
N GLY A 141 19.40 -11.41 -9.97
CA GLY A 141 20.23 -10.45 -9.24
C GLY A 141 20.79 -9.32 -10.11
N GLN A 142 20.91 -9.54 -11.41
CA GLN A 142 21.36 -8.51 -12.35
C GLN A 142 20.22 -7.57 -12.82
N ARG A 143 18.98 -7.91 -12.54
CA ARG A 143 17.82 -7.11 -12.89
C ARG A 143 17.68 -5.97 -11.89
N GLY A 144 17.78 -4.74 -12.36
CA GLY A 144 17.44 -3.57 -11.53
C GLY A 144 15.94 -3.55 -11.23
N TYR A 145 15.61 -3.44 -9.96
CA TYR A 145 14.21 -3.22 -9.56
C TYR A 145 13.92 -1.72 -9.58
N GLY A 146 12.89 -1.30 -10.31
CA GLY A 146 12.46 0.10 -10.39
C GLY A 146 11.83 0.65 -9.11
N TYR A 147 11.97 -0.02 -7.97
CA TYR A 147 11.34 0.37 -6.71
C TYR A 147 11.86 1.71 -6.18
N GLU A 148 13.15 2.00 -6.32
CA GLU A 148 13.71 3.27 -5.87
C GLU A 148 13.12 4.45 -6.65
N VAL A 149 12.93 4.27 -7.95
CA VAL A 149 12.28 5.29 -8.79
C VAL A 149 10.81 5.46 -8.39
N LEU A 150 10.09 4.37 -8.15
CA LEU A 150 8.69 4.41 -7.69
C LEU A 150 8.57 5.08 -6.32
N ASP A 151 9.48 4.78 -5.41
CA ASP A 151 9.53 5.39 -4.08
C ASP A 151 9.76 6.91 -4.17
N GLN A 152 10.70 7.34 -5.02
CA GLN A 152 10.96 8.76 -5.23
C GLN A 152 9.73 9.47 -5.82
N LEU A 153 9.11 8.88 -6.85
CA LEU A 153 7.90 9.44 -7.46
C LEU A 153 6.73 9.50 -6.47
N ALA A 154 6.58 8.49 -5.60
CA ALA A 154 5.57 8.52 -4.56
C ALA A 154 5.80 9.69 -3.59
N MET A 155 7.04 9.94 -3.19
CA MET A 155 7.38 11.09 -2.34
C MET A 155 7.11 12.42 -3.05
N GLU A 156 7.43 12.55 -4.34
CA GLU A 156 7.09 13.75 -5.12
C GLU A 156 5.59 14.02 -5.13
N HIS A 157 4.79 13.01 -5.40
CA HIS A 157 3.33 13.11 -5.37
C HIS A 157 2.80 13.49 -3.98
N LEU A 158 3.34 12.90 -2.92
CA LEU A 158 2.96 13.22 -1.54
C LEU A 158 3.30 14.66 -1.17
N MET A 159 4.45 15.17 -1.63
CA MET A 159 4.87 16.57 -1.43
C MET A 159 4.14 17.56 -2.36
N GLY A 160 3.39 17.07 -3.33
CA GLY A 160 2.69 17.92 -4.30
C GLY A 160 3.62 18.53 -5.34
N VAL A 161 4.77 17.92 -5.58
CA VAL A 161 5.71 18.34 -6.61
C VAL A 161 5.36 17.65 -7.92
N THR A 162 5.06 18.45 -8.94
CA THR A 162 4.96 17.99 -10.33
C THR A 162 6.13 18.57 -11.07
N VAL A 163 7.10 17.74 -11.40
CA VAL A 163 8.29 18.13 -12.18
C VAL A 163 8.07 17.76 -13.64
#